data_6f56868d69642c8090bb215dcb6e3f56
#
_entry.id   6f56868d69642c8090bb215dcb6e3f56
#
_cell.length_a   1.000
_cell.length_b   1.000
_cell.length_c   1.000
_cell.angle_alpha   90.00
_cell.angle_beta   90.00
_cell.angle_gamma   90.00
#
_symmetry.space_group_name_H-M   'P 1'
#
loop_
_entity.id
_entity.type
_entity.pdbx_description
1 polymer ?
#
loop_
_entity_poly.entity_id
_entity_poly.type
_entity_poly.pdbx_seq_one_letter_code
_entity_poly.pdbx_strand_id
1 'polypeptide(L)'
;MSHSPFFLTSPDVEDVLRGAVAAAGWVCLSDGEIKSEEYARVGLVHVGGSDKIERLRNQYTSALLIATSPTVVGADFVVDLPKHGELLPQLLEHAASFWRTHNHVASLTHDLNLRHERMHQLTQISLALTAQMPQQMLLKTILSEACRIAGCEGGSLFLIKTDAKQQSSLVFKLAQNDKVDFPFVETTLPLTAQSIAGYVATTGNELNIDDVYQLDEARPYSFNRSFDQRMGYRTRSILTLPMRDHREQVVGVLQFVNRTDLTKTAVLPFDEESSEVLRAIASQAAVAIQKNGLIEDINQLFDSFVHASVRTIEQRDPSTSGHSFRVAETTVALLEALPASGMPQYKNLSLTKDHIREVRYAALLHDFGKVGVPEAILIKSSKISEERLEILRYRFELQKERLRRRAVEQELDLLHHAPIDQAVALRRVHRQLEKQLSVLDQYYDCVQRANKPSVLDAGDFAHLVEIRNYEFRELDGSVGGVINDLDVNALSMRKGSLTPEERRAIQSHVVYTKEFLQTLPWPPELANVPDIAGAHHERQDGSGYPLGLVGEQIPLASQVMAVCDIFDALTAMDRPYKSAMPAESAFAILEDEVSRGLLDKSLVEIFIRSGAHSSVRAV
;
A
#
# COMPACT_ATOMS: atom_id res chain seq x y z
N MET A 1 28.09 35.02 -39.79
CA MET A 1 29.15 35.87 -40.39
C MET A 1 30.47 35.22 -40.08
N SER A 2 31.26 34.80 -41.11
CA SER A 2 32.60 34.22 -40.91
C SER A 2 33.54 35.33 -40.42
N HIS A 3 33.80 35.35 -39.12
CA HIS A 3 34.77 36.27 -38.58
C HIS A 3 36.18 35.74 -38.88
N SER A 4 36.96 36.54 -39.59
CA SER A 4 38.37 36.25 -39.80
C SER A 4 39.12 36.20 -38.46
N PRO A 5 39.98 35.23 -38.20
CA PRO A 5 40.75 35.16 -36.96
C PRO A 5 41.75 36.32 -36.91
N PHE A 6 42.07 36.75 -35.68
CA PHE A 6 43.06 37.81 -35.46
C PHE A 6 44.44 37.19 -35.33
N PHE A 7 45.44 37.83 -35.87
CA PHE A 7 46.82 37.55 -35.68
C PHE A 7 47.48 38.63 -34.80
N LEU A 8 47.91 38.24 -33.63
CA LEU A 8 48.59 39.13 -32.68
C LEU A 8 50.10 39.18 -32.98
N THR A 9 50.66 40.34 -33.14
CA THR A 9 52.10 40.51 -33.37
C THR A 9 52.70 41.53 -32.46
N SER A 10 54.00 41.33 -32.13
CA SER A 10 54.75 42.36 -31.40
C SER A 10 55.15 43.52 -32.36
N PRO A 11 55.45 44.72 -31.85
CA PRO A 11 55.81 45.88 -32.64
C PRO A 11 57.05 45.67 -33.55
N ASP A 12 57.87 44.69 -33.21
CA ASP A 12 59.14 44.41 -33.89
C ASP A 12 59.04 43.40 -35.06
N VAL A 13 57.82 43.07 -35.50
CA VAL A 13 57.63 42.09 -36.59
C VAL A 13 57.93 42.75 -37.93
N GLU A 14 58.78 42.04 -38.72
CA GLU A 14 59.17 42.45 -40.09
C GLU A 14 57.96 42.63 -41.01
N ASP A 15 58.02 43.59 -41.92
CA ASP A 15 56.94 43.88 -42.89
C ASP A 15 56.53 42.67 -43.75
N VAL A 16 57.47 41.75 -43.97
CA VAL A 16 57.24 40.47 -44.69
C VAL A 16 56.22 39.60 -43.96
N LEU A 17 56.27 39.51 -42.61
CA LEU A 17 55.35 38.72 -41.84
C LEU A 17 53.94 39.38 -41.87
N ARG A 18 53.86 40.71 -41.77
CA ARG A 18 52.62 41.46 -41.87
C ARG A 18 51.91 41.26 -43.22
N GLY A 19 52.68 41.31 -44.32
CA GLY A 19 52.19 41.08 -45.66
C GLY A 19 51.67 39.64 -45.84
N ALA A 20 52.36 38.65 -45.36
CA ALA A 20 51.96 37.25 -45.45
C ALA A 20 50.71 36.93 -44.61
N VAL A 21 50.60 37.52 -43.42
CA VAL A 21 49.40 37.38 -42.54
C VAL A 21 48.16 37.99 -43.20
N ALA A 22 48.31 39.17 -43.81
CA ALA A 22 47.20 39.79 -44.55
C ALA A 22 46.81 38.99 -45.80
N ALA A 23 47.77 38.43 -46.53
CA ALA A 23 47.52 37.56 -47.70
C ALA A 23 46.80 36.26 -47.34
N ALA A 24 47.00 35.76 -46.11
CA ALA A 24 46.27 34.58 -45.54
C ALA A 24 44.86 34.94 -45.03
N GLY A 25 44.43 36.19 -45.17
CA GLY A 25 43.10 36.64 -44.75
C GLY A 25 42.96 36.90 -43.24
N TRP A 26 44.07 37.08 -42.54
CA TRP A 26 44.07 37.37 -41.10
C TRP A 26 44.24 38.86 -40.85
N VAL A 27 43.67 39.34 -39.75
CA VAL A 27 43.86 40.74 -39.28
C VAL A 27 45.05 40.78 -38.35
N CYS A 28 46.07 41.61 -38.68
CA CYS A 28 47.27 41.79 -37.85
C CYS A 28 47.02 42.92 -36.87
N LEU A 29 47.02 42.63 -35.57
CA LEU A 29 46.83 43.58 -34.50
C LEU A 29 48.05 43.57 -33.57
N SER A 30 48.34 44.69 -32.92
CA SER A 30 49.29 44.77 -31.82
C SER A 30 48.62 44.46 -30.46
N ASP A 31 49.41 44.05 -29.47
CA ASP A 31 48.93 43.60 -28.15
C ASP A 31 48.11 44.69 -27.41
N GLY A 32 48.29 45.96 -27.75
CA GLY A 32 47.52 47.10 -27.18
C GLY A 32 46.21 47.46 -27.90
N GLU A 33 45.92 46.81 -29.04
CA GLU A 33 44.76 47.14 -29.87
C GLU A 33 43.55 46.23 -29.61
N ILE A 34 43.70 45.17 -28.80
CA ILE A 34 42.63 44.17 -28.54
C ILE A 34 41.90 44.52 -27.25
N LYS A 35 40.56 44.63 -27.33
CA LYS A 35 39.71 44.70 -26.15
C LYS A 35 39.59 43.35 -25.48
N SER A 36 39.47 43.32 -24.14
CA SER A 36 39.38 42.08 -23.36
C SER A 36 38.32 41.09 -23.83
N GLU A 37 37.25 41.56 -24.44
CA GLU A 37 36.15 40.76 -25.01
C GLU A 37 36.54 40.06 -26.31
N GLU A 38 37.63 40.39 -26.96
CA GLU A 38 38.09 39.87 -28.23
C GLU A 38 39.19 38.80 -28.11
N TYR A 39 39.72 38.56 -26.92
CA TYR A 39 40.80 37.60 -26.68
C TYR A 39 40.46 36.18 -27.14
N ALA A 40 39.20 35.77 -27.11
CA ALA A 40 38.77 34.46 -27.58
C ALA A 40 38.84 34.30 -29.13
N ARG A 41 39.08 35.39 -29.85
CA ARG A 41 39.16 35.42 -31.34
C ARG A 41 40.59 35.40 -31.86
N VAL A 42 41.59 35.49 -30.94
CA VAL A 42 42.98 35.45 -31.36
C VAL A 42 43.34 34.04 -31.79
N GLY A 43 43.62 33.85 -33.06
CA GLY A 43 43.94 32.55 -33.63
C GLY A 43 45.43 32.22 -33.68
N LEU A 44 46.26 33.25 -33.85
CA LEU A 44 47.72 33.11 -33.89
C LEU A 44 48.40 34.23 -33.08
N VAL A 45 49.44 33.91 -32.36
CA VAL A 45 50.21 34.88 -31.60
C VAL A 45 51.70 34.72 -32.00
N HIS A 46 52.35 35.80 -32.42
CA HIS A 46 53.79 35.82 -32.69
C HIS A 46 54.57 35.96 -31.36
N VAL A 47 55.54 35.11 -31.20
CA VAL A 47 56.35 35.07 -29.96
C VAL A 47 57.78 35.44 -30.33
N GLY A 48 58.25 36.58 -29.81
CA GLY A 48 59.63 37.07 -30.03
C GLY A 48 60.70 36.47 -29.08
N GLY A 49 60.30 35.73 -28.06
CA GLY A 49 61.20 35.10 -27.10
C GLY A 49 60.53 34.09 -26.17
N SER A 50 61.30 33.09 -25.69
CA SER A 50 60.81 31.97 -24.89
C SER A 50 60.25 32.38 -23.54
N ASP A 51 60.71 33.51 -22.98
CA ASP A 51 60.33 34.05 -21.68
C ASP A 51 58.88 34.52 -21.57
N LYS A 52 58.22 34.70 -22.72
CA LYS A 52 56.85 35.19 -22.79
C LYS A 52 55.82 34.09 -23.08
N ILE A 53 56.25 32.85 -23.38
CA ILE A 53 55.34 31.78 -23.84
C ILE A 53 54.31 31.41 -22.83
N GLU A 54 54.67 31.21 -21.57
CA GLU A 54 53.77 30.79 -20.53
C GLU A 54 52.70 31.87 -20.24
N ARG A 55 53.08 33.14 -20.24
CA ARG A 55 52.14 34.27 -20.11
C ARG A 55 51.18 34.32 -21.27
N LEU A 56 51.65 34.14 -22.49
CA LEU A 56 50.81 34.18 -23.72
C LEU A 56 49.87 32.98 -23.81
N ARG A 57 50.31 31.75 -23.37
CA ARG A 57 49.43 30.59 -23.30
C ARG A 57 48.31 30.80 -22.25
N ASN A 58 48.59 31.41 -21.12
CA ASN A 58 47.57 31.71 -20.11
C ASN A 58 46.61 32.81 -20.56
N GLN A 59 47.07 33.76 -21.33
CA GLN A 59 46.25 34.89 -21.82
C GLN A 59 45.41 34.53 -23.07
N TYR A 60 45.93 33.70 -23.93
CA TYR A 60 45.33 33.31 -25.22
C TYR A 60 45.19 31.78 -25.33
N THR A 61 44.36 31.21 -24.52
CA THR A 61 44.24 29.74 -24.35
C THR A 61 43.89 28.96 -25.60
N SER A 62 43.23 29.60 -26.56
CA SER A 62 42.82 28.98 -27.84
C SER A 62 43.70 29.40 -29.03
N ALA A 63 44.74 30.21 -28.84
CA ALA A 63 45.60 30.67 -29.92
C ALA A 63 46.80 29.73 -30.10
N LEU A 64 47.22 29.57 -31.36
CA LEU A 64 48.48 28.94 -31.69
C LEU A 64 49.63 29.93 -31.57
N LEU A 65 50.69 29.54 -30.90
CA LEU A 65 51.89 30.37 -30.75
C LEU A 65 52.85 30.10 -31.94
N ILE A 66 53.19 31.14 -32.66
CA ILE A 66 54.17 31.05 -33.75
C ILE A 66 55.42 31.84 -33.40
N ALA A 67 56.59 31.27 -33.59
CA ALA A 67 57.88 31.92 -33.40
C ALA A 67 58.63 32.03 -34.71
N THR A 68 59.34 33.15 -34.92
CA THR A 68 60.15 33.39 -36.10
C THR A 68 61.65 33.11 -35.90
N SER A 69 62.01 32.66 -34.68
CA SER A 69 63.36 32.22 -34.36
C SER A 69 63.40 30.83 -33.86
N PRO A 70 64.31 29.97 -34.34
CA PRO A 70 64.48 28.58 -33.88
C PRO A 70 64.95 28.45 -32.44
N THR A 71 65.37 29.54 -31.80
CA THR A 71 65.75 29.59 -30.39
C THR A 71 64.58 29.66 -29.44
N VAL A 72 63.38 29.91 -29.94
CA VAL A 72 62.16 29.97 -29.11
C VAL A 72 61.58 28.60 -28.86
N VAL A 73 61.73 28.08 -27.67
CA VAL A 73 61.22 26.80 -27.25
C VAL A 73 59.78 26.91 -26.74
N GLY A 74 58.92 25.99 -27.13
CA GLY A 74 57.52 25.91 -26.61
C GLY A 74 56.50 26.60 -27.47
N ALA A 75 56.82 27.21 -28.62
CA ALA A 75 55.88 27.67 -29.60
C ALA A 75 55.30 26.48 -30.38
N ASP A 76 54.06 26.60 -30.86
CA ASP A 76 53.36 25.54 -31.60
C ASP A 76 53.94 25.39 -33.00
N PHE A 77 54.43 26.50 -33.58
CA PHE A 77 55.12 26.52 -34.86
C PHE A 77 56.35 27.40 -34.76
N VAL A 78 57.45 26.93 -35.34
CA VAL A 78 58.71 27.68 -35.48
C VAL A 78 59.03 27.83 -36.94
N VAL A 79 59.15 29.10 -37.42
CA VAL A 79 59.47 29.45 -38.81
C VAL A 79 60.78 30.20 -38.85
N ASP A 80 61.85 29.64 -39.48
CA ASP A 80 63.11 30.30 -39.74
C ASP A 80 62.97 31.18 -40.98
N LEU A 81 62.69 32.47 -40.80
CA LEU A 81 62.42 33.42 -41.90
C LEU A 81 63.54 33.49 -42.94
N PRO A 82 64.84 33.49 -42.59
CA PRO A 82 65.92 33.45 -43.58
C PRO A 82 65.92 32.23 -44.44
N LYS A 83 65.44 31.08 -44.00
CA LYS A 83 65.44 29.82 -44.74
C LYS A 83 64.10 29.49 -45.41
N HIS A 84 63.00 29.91 -44.83
CA HIS A 84 61.68 29.46 -45.20
C HIS A 84 60.68 30.59 -45.51
N GLY A 85 61.15 31.82 -45.73
CA GLY A 85 60.29 32.98 -45.97
C GLY A 85 59.32 32.85 -47.15
N GLU A 86 59.76 32.17 -48.22
CA GLU A 86 58.91 31.89 -49.39
C GLU A 86 57.74 30.94 -49.09
N LEU A 87 57.86 30.09 -48.09
CA LEU A 87 56.83 29.12 -47.66
C LEU A 87 55.91 29.69 -46.58
N LEU A 88 56.19 30.87 -46.08
CA LEU A 88 55.43 31.50 -44.98
C LEU A 88 53.92 31.63 -45.26
N PRO A 89 53.44 32.03 -46.46
CA PRO A 89 52.01 32.08 -46.72
C PRO A 89 51.31 30.73 -46.60
N GLN A 90 51.94 29.65 -47.09
CA GLN A 90 51.41 28.29 -47.03
C GLN A 90 51.40 27.76 -45.59
N LEU A 91 52.43 28.06 -44.81
CA LEU A 91 52.48 27.69 -43.38
C LEU A 91 51.42 28.41 -42.57
N LEU A 92 51.16 29.70 -42.82
CA LEU A 92 50.09 30.45 -42.17
C LEU A 92 48.71 29.95 -42.56
N GLU A 93 48.51 29.55 -43.82
CA GLU A 93 47.25 28.94 -44.26
C GLU A 93 46.99 27.60 -43.57
N HIS A 94 48.03 26.74 -43.45
CA HIS A 94 47.91 25.50 -42.70
C HIS A 94 47.64 25.75 -41.23
N ALA A 95 48.32 26.66 -40.57
CA ALA A 95 48.08 27.06 -39.20
C ALA A 95 46.65 27.57 -38.98
N ALA A 96 46.15 28.40 -39.91
CA ALA A 96 44.75 28.91 -39.87
C ALA A 96 43.72 27.76 -40.02
N SER A 97 43.98 26.82 -40.90
CA SER A 97 43.14 25.65 -41.10
C SER A 97 43.12 24.75 -39.84
N PHE A 98 44.31 24.49 -39.28
CA PHE A 98 44.45 23.72 -38.04
C PHE A 98 43.74 24.39 -36.87
N TRP A 99 43.89 25.69 -36.66
CA TRP A 99 43.19 26.46 -35.62
C TRP A 99 41.65 26.38 -35.77
N ARG A 100 41.15 26.57 -37.00
CA ARG A 100 39.69 26.46 -37.26
C ARG A 100 39.18 25.09 -36.94
N THR A 101 39.88 24.02 -37.35
CA THR A 101 39.50 22.66 -37.08
C THR A 101 39.56 22.35 -35.57
N HIS A 102 40.65 22.79 -34.89
CA HIS A 102 40.82 22.60 -33.47
C HIS A 102 39.68 23.25 -32.65
N ASN A 103 39.38 24.49 -32.94
CA ASN A 103 38.28 25.20 -32.23
C ASN A 103 36.90 24.61 -32.57
N HIS A 104 36.71 24.13 -33.78
CA HIS A 104 35.45 23.45 -34.12
C HIS A 104 35.31 22.13 -33.37
N VAL A 105 36.39 21.32 -33.26
CA VAL A 105 36.41 20.11 -32.46
C VAL A 105 36.18 20.41 -30.96
N ALA A 106 36.85 21.43 -30.42
CA ALA A 106 36.65 21.85 -29.04
C ALA A 106 35.18 22.28 -28.76
N SER A 107 34.56 23.03 -29.65
CA SER A 107 33.15 23.41 -29.58
C SER A 107 32.23 22.18 -29.62
N LEU A 108 32.46 21.28 -30.58
CA LEU A 108 31.67 20.04 -30.68
C LEU A 108 31.84 19.15 -29.45
N THR A 109 33.04 19.08 -28.90
CA THR A 109 33.32 18.30 -27.66
C THR A 109 32.58 18.91 -26.47
N HIS A 110 32.57 20.25 -26.37
CA HIS A 110 31.84 20.96 -25.33
C HIS A 110 30.32 20.69 -25.44
N ASP A 111 29.75 20.82 -26.65
CA ASP A 111 28.34 20.54 -26.88
C ASP A 111 27.96 19.09 -26.60
N LEU A 112 28.84 18.13 -26.97
CA LEU A 112 28.68 16.71 -26.66
C LEU A 112 28.66 16.46 -25.15
N ASN A 113 29.59 17.06 -24.41
CA ASN A 113 29.65 16.90 -22.95
C ASN A 113 28.39 17.47 -22.27
N LEU A 114 27.92 18.64 -22.69
CA LEU A 114 26.66 19.23 -22.19
C LEU A 114 25.47 18.32 -22.47
N ARG A 115 25.37 17.76 -23.67
CA ARG A 115 24.30 16.81 -24.02
C ARG A 115 24.38 15.53 -23.19
N HIS A 116 25.59 15.02 -22.96
CA HIS A 116 25.82 13.83 -22.16
C HIS A 116 25.42 14.05 -20.69
N GLU A 117 25.80 15.16 -20.09
CA GLU A 117 25.39 15.52 -18.73
C GLU A 117 23.87 15.62 -18.58
N ARG A 118 23.20 16.24 -19.55
CA ARG A 118 21.74 16.34 -19.56
C ARG A 118 21.05 14.97 -19.69
N MET A 119 21.55 14.13 -20.59
CA MET A 119 21.03 12.77 -20.73
C MET A 119 21.18 11.97 -19.44
N HIS A 120 22.32 12.12 -18.78
CA HIS A 120 22.57 11.47 -17.49
C HIS A 120 21.59 11.97 -16.41
N GLN A 121 21.35 13.29 -16.34
CA GLN A 121 20.39 13.87 -15.40
C GLN A 121 18.96 13.38 -15.67
N LEU A 122 18.50 13.36 -16.92
CA LEU A 122 17.18 12.82 -17.29
C LEU A 122 17.06 11.32 -16.91
N THR A 123 18.13 10.53 -17.10
CA THR A 123 18.13 9.13 -16.73
C THR A 123 18.02 8.94 -15.21
N GLN A 124 18.73 9.74 -14.42
CA GLN A 124 18.63 9.71 -12.96
C GLN A 124 17.23 10.06 -12.45
N ILE A 125 16.59 11.08 -13.06
CA ILE A 125 15.20 11.43 -12.73
C ILE A 125 14.27 10.26 -13.08
N SER A 126 14.41 9.69 -14.28
CA SER A 126 13.59 8.55 -14.72
C SER A 126 13.70 7.38 -13.73
N LEU A 127 14.91 7.06 -13.27
CA LEU A 127 15.13 6.04 -12.23
C LEU A 127 14.47 6.40 -10.91
N ALA A 128 14.60 7.65 -10.46
CA ALA A 128 13.95 8.11 -9.23
C ALA A 128 12.43 8.05 -9.32
N LEU A 129 11.84 8.38 -10.47
CA LEU A 129 10.40 8.35 -10.73
C LEU A 129 9.83 6.93 -10.86
N THR A 130 10.66 5.94 -11.18
CA THR A 130 10.25 4.53 -11.23
C THR A 130 10.24 3.86 -9.86
N ALA A 131 10.93 4.42 -8.88
CA ALA A 131 10.96 3.90 -7.52
C ALA A 131 9.58 3.94 -6.86
N GLN A 132 9.26 2.90 -6.11
CA GLN A 132 8.02 2.84 -5.34
C GLN A 132 8.16 3.74 -4.11
N MET A 133 7.48 4.88 -4.11
CA MET A 133 7.54 5.86 -3.02
C MET A 133 6.17 6.50 -2.76
N PRO A 134 5.90 7.02 -1.54
CA PRO A 134 4.66 7.72 -1.24
C PRO A 134 4.43 8.89 -2.21
N GLN A 135 3.17 9.13 -2.60
CA GLN A 135 2.80 10.14 -3.57
C GLN A 135 3.37 11.53 -3.25
N GLN A 136 3.33 11.96 -1.99
CA GLN A 136 3.88 13.26 -1.58
C GLN A 136 5.39 13.37 -1.83
N MET A 137 6.13 12.28 -1.60
CA MET A 137 7.57 12.23 -1.83
C MET A 137 7.90 12.26 -3.31
N LEU A 138 7.13 11.53 -4.12
CA LEU A 138 7.23 11.57 -5.58
C LEU A 138 7.02 12.98 -6.12
N LEU A 139 5.94 13.66 -5.74
CA LEU A 139 5.63 15.02 -6.20
C LEU A 139 6.72 16.02 -5.81
N LYS A 140 7.26 15.91 -4.59
CA LYS A 140 8.36 16.75 -4.12
C LYS A 140 9.64 16.51 -4.93
N THR A 141 9.97 15.25 -5.19
CA THR A 141 11.14 14.89 -6.02
C THR A 141 11.01 15.43 -7.43
N ILE A 142 9.84 15.25 -8.08
CA ILE A 142 9.56 15.80 -9.42
C ILE A 142 9.83 17.30 -9.44
N LEU A 143 9.20 18.04 -8.52
CA LEU A 143 9.26 19.51 -8.55
C LEU A 143 10.67 20.02 -8.25
N SER A 144 11.34 19.47 -7.24
CA SER A 144 12.69 19.91 -6.84
C SER A 144 13.73 19.63 -7.93
N GLU A 145 13.69 18.43 -8.54
CA GLU A 145 14.63 18.08 -9.61
C GLU A 145 14.37 18.90 -10.88
N ALA A 146 13.10 19.12 -11.23
CA ALA A 146 12.75 19.96 -12.37
C ALA A 146 13.21 21.42 -12.18
N CYS A 147 12.99 22.01 -11.00
CA CYS A 147 13.47 23.36 -10.68
C CYS A 147 15.01 23.45 -10.72
N ARG A 148 15.70 22.44 -10.21
CA ARG A 148 17.18 22.39 -10.23
C ARG A 148 17.73 22.36 -11.64
N ILE A 149 17.13 21.56 -12.53
CA ILE A 149 17.57 21.44 -13.95
C ILE A 149 17.23 22.70 -14.73
N ALA A 150 16.05 23.27 -14.48
CA ALA A 150 15.65 24.51 -15.12
C ALA A 150 16.46 25.73 -14.67
N GLY A 151 17.15 25.62 -13.54
CA GLY A 151 17.82 26.77 -12.92
C GLY A 151 16.83 27.89 -12.56
N CYS A 152 15.65 27.54 -12.06
CA CYS A 152 14.62 28.51 -11.70
C CYS A 152 14.48 28.67 -10.17
N GLU A 153 13.93 29.83 -9.74
CA GLU A 153 13.80 30.15 -8.31
C GLU A 153 12.70 29.33 -7.63
N GLY A 154 11.70 28.84 -8.38
CA GLY A 154 10.64 28.08 -7.78
C GLY A 154 9.74 27.40 -8.80
N GLY A 155 8.85 26.57 -8.27
CA GLY A 155 7.88 25.85 -9.07
C GLY A 155 6.65 25.44 -8.27
N SER A 156 5.62 25.07 -9.00
CA SER A 156 4.33 24.64 -8.49
C SER A 156 3.82 23.44 -9.26
N LEU A 157 3.14 22.51 -8.55
CA LEU A 157 2.55 21.33 -9.12
C LEU A 157 1.05 21.31 -8.82
N PHE A 158 0.27 21.12 -9.86
CA PHE A 158 -1.18 21.01 -9.81
C PHE A 158 -1.62 19.67 -10.37
N LEU A 159 -2.61 19.01 -9.74
CA LEU A 159 -3.23 17.79 -10.25
C LEU A 159 -4.70 18.04 -10.59
N ILE A 160 -5.19 17.42 -11.66
CA ILE A 160 -6.62 17.39 -11.96
C ILE A 160 -7.24 16.25 -11.16
N LYS A 161 -8.25 16.57 -10.34
CA LYS A 161 -9.07 15.58 -9.65
C LYS A 161 -10.51 15.68 -10.11
N THR A 162 -11.10 14.53 -10.41
CA THR A 162 -12.52 14.41 -10.75
C THR A 162 -13.24 13.74 -9.57
N ASP A 163 -14.29 14.37 -9.09
CA ASP A 163 -15.10 13.84 -7.99
C ASP A 163 -16.10 12.77 -8.46
N ALA A 164 -16.82 12.16 -7.51
CA ALA A 164 -17.85 11.15 -7.79
C ALA A 164 -19.02 11.69 -8.65
N LYS A 165 -19.17 13.02 -8.74
CA LYS A 165 -20.18 13.69 -9.57
C LYS A 165 -19.67 14.09 -10.96
N GLN A 166 -18.49 13.59 -11.34
CA GLN A 166 -17.81 13.91 -12.62
C GLN A 166 -17.42 15.39 -12.75
N GLN A 167 -17.28 16.12 -11.63
CA GLN A 167 -16.79 17.49 -11.65
C GLN A 167 -15.28 17.49 -11.44
N SER A 168 -14.55 18.05 -12.43
CA SER A 168 -13.11 18.16 -12.38
C SER A 168 -12.69 19.49 -11.73
N SER A 169 -11.67 19.40 -10.88
CA SER A 169 -11.05 20.53 -10.18
C SER A 169 -9.54 20.48 -10.31
N LEU A 170 -8.87 21.62 -10.17
CA LEU A 170 -7.42 21.73 -10.18
C LEU A 170 -6.92 21.83 -8.72
N VAL A 171 -6.24 20.81 -8.24
CA VAL A 171 -5.72 20.77 -6.87
C VAL A 171 -4.27 21.22 -6.85
N PHE A 172 -4.00 22.32 -6.16
CA PHE A 172 -2.66 22.84 -5.93
C PHE A 172 -1.98 21.97 -4.87
N LYS A 173 -1.12 21.04 -5.33
CA LYS A 173 -0.56 19.96 -4.51
C LYS A 173 0.74 20.30 -3.83
N LEU A 174 1.59 21.11 -4.48
CA LEU A 174 2.92 21.42 -3.97
C LEU A 174 3.43 22.71 -4.61
N ALA A 175 4.16 23.50 -3.82
CA ALA A 175 4.97 24.60 -4.31
C ALA A 175 6.27 24.67 -3.52
N GLN A 176 7.31 25.17 -4.18
CA GLN A 176 8.60 25.50 -3.56
C GLN A 176 9.17 26.78 -4.16
N ASN A 177 9.95 27.51 -3.38
CA ASN A 177 10.67 28.68 -3.85
C ASN A 177 11.96 28.83 -3.04
N ASP A 178 13.11 29.01 -3.71
CA ASP A 178 14.43 29.11 -3.08
C ASP A 178 14.68 30.48 -2.44
N LYS A 179 13.89 31.50 -2.82
CA LYS A 179 14.03 32.89 -2.33
C LYS A 179 13.10 33.22 -1.18
N VAL A 180 11.97 32.53 -1.08
CA VAL A 180 10.90 32.85 -0.13
C VAL A 180 10.45 31.58 0.55
N ASP A 181 10.55 31.55 1.88
CA ASP A 181 9.97 30.47 2.69
C ASP A 181 8.52 30.83 3.04
N PHE A 182 7.61 29.94 2.71
CA PHE A 182 6.18 30.11 2.97
C PHE A 182 5.51 28.78 3.36
N PRO A 183 4.57 28.82 4.31
CA PRO A 183 3.78 27.64 4.63
C PRO A 183 2.87 27.28 3.45
N PHE A 184 3.10 26.11 2.86
CA PHE A 184 2.25 25.61 1.78
C PHE A 184 1.00 24.93 2.37
N VAL A 185 -0.18 25.33 1.85
CA VAL A 185 -1.47 24.70 2.15
C VAL A 185 -2.09 24.22 0.86
N GLU A 186 -2.38 22.94 0.79
CA GLU A 186 -3.11 22.35 -0.35
C GLU A 186 -4.45 23.05 -0.55
N THR A 187 -4.72 23.51 -1.77
CA THR A 187 -5.92 24.28 -2.10
C THR A 187 -6.54 23.76 -3.38
N THR A 188 -7.84 23.62 -3.40
CA THR A 188 -8.60 23.24 -4.60
C THR A 188 -9.09 24.49 -5.32
N LEU A 189 -8.78 24.58 -6.61
CA LEU A 189 -9.13 25.66 -7.50
C LEU A 189 -10.15 25.17 -8.55
N PRO A 190 -11.03 26.02 -9.04
CA PRO A 190 -11.88 25.68 -10.17
C PRO A 190 -11.04 25.39 -11.42
N LEU A 191 -11.40 24.36 -12.18
CA LEU A 191 -10.75 24.06 -13.46
C LEU A 191 -11.32 25.01 -14.53
N THR A 192 -10.74 26.20 -14.64
CA THR A 192 -11.15 27.24 -15.58
C THR A 192 -9.93 27.84 -16.28
N ALA A 193 -10.10 28.33 -17.48
CA ALA A 193 -9.02 28.97 -18.27
C ALA A 193 -8.60 30.36 -17.75
N GLN A 194 -9.16 30.84 -16.63
CA GLN A 194 -8.91 32.21 -16.15
C GLN A 194 -7.53 32.39 -15.48
N SER A 195 -6.94 31.32 -14.96
CA SER A 195 -5.56 31.35 -14.42
C SER A 195 -4.58 30.70 -15.41
N ILE A 196 -3.28 31.03 -15.32
CA ILE A 196 -2.23 30.45 -16.17
C ILE A 196 -2.24 28.91 -16.07
N ALA A 197 -2.22 28.36 -14.86
CA ALA A 197 -2.26 26.92 -14.63
C ALA A 197 -3.59 26.29 -15.11
N GLY A 198 -4.72 26.96 -14.87
CA GLY A 198 -6.04 26.51 -15.30
C GLY A 198 -6.19 26.52 -16.83
N TYR A 199 -5.63 27.52 -17.52
CA TYR A 199 -5.60 27.57 -18.99
C TYR A 199 -4.85 26.38 -19.57
N VAL A 200 -3.63 26.10 -19.06
CA VAL A 200 -2.84 24.95 -19.51
C VAL A 200 -3.55 23.62 -19.18
N ALA A 201 -4.18 23.54 -18.00
CA ALA A 201 -4.93 22.35 -17.60
C ALA A 201 -6.14 22.07 -18.51
N THR A 202 -6.84 23.11 -18.97
CA THR A 202 -8.05 22.96 -19.79
C THR A 202 -7.77 22.83 -21.28
N THR A 203 -6.76 23.55 -21.81
CA THR A 203 -6.43 23.55 -23.23
C THR A 203 -5.36 22.53 -23.60
N GLY A 204 -4.53 22.13 -22.64
CA GLY A 204 -3.33 21.33 -22.87
C GLY A 204 -2.20 22.10 -23.57
N ASN A 205 -2.36 23.39 -23.87
CA ASN A 205 -1.33 24.20 -24.53
C ASN A 205 -0.36 24.75 -23.48
N GLU A 206 0.92 24.54 -23.69
CA GLU A 206 1.96 25.12 -22.82
C GLU A 206 1.98 26.66 -22.94
N LEU A 207 2.45 27.30 -21.88
CA LEU A 207 2.67 28.74 -21.85
C LEU A 207 4.09 29.05 -21.40
N ASN A 208 4.82 29.80 -22.23
CA ASN A 208 6.10 30.39 -21.87
C ASN A 208 5.94 31.94 -21.91
N ILE A 209 6.12 32.56 -20.77
CA ILE A 209 5.83 34.00 -20.55
C ILE A 209 7.08 34.66 -20.01
N ASP A 210 7.63 35.63 -20.72
CA ASP A 210 8.87 36.34 -20.36
C ASP A 210 8.70 37.27 -19.14
N ASP A 211 7.54 37.98 -19.09
CA ASP A 211 7.19 38.83 -17.96
C ASP A 211 5.67 38.82 -17.71
N VAL A 212 5.23 38.23 -16.63
CA VAL A 212 3.81 38.12 -16.28
C VAL A 212 3.13 39.44 -15.92
N TYR A 213 3.92 40.50 -15.61
CA TYR A 213 3.39 41.83 -15.37
C TYR A 213 3.12 42.62 -16.68
N GLN A 214 3.60 42.10 -17.82
CA GLN A 214 3.39 42.65 -19.14
C GLN A 214 2.35 41.87 -19.96
N LEU A 215 1.56 40.99 -19.30
CA LEU A 215 0.49 40.25 -19.97
C LEU A 215 -0.58 41.21 -20.52
N ASP A 216 -0.96 40.98 -21.79
CA ASP A 216 -2.07 41.68 -22.44
C ASP A 216 -3.41 41.27 -21.77
N GLU A 217 -4.24 42.27 -21.44
CA GLU A 217 -5.57 42.07 -20.85
C GLU A 217 -6.55 41.34 -21.80
N ALA A 218 -6.28 41.30 -23.09
CA ALA A 218 -7.08 40.53 -24.05
C ALA A 218 -6.87 39.02 -23.98
N ARG A 219 -5.91 38.52 -23.21
CA ARG A 219 -5.65 37.09 -23.05
C ARG A 219 -6.71 36.41 -22.19
N PRO A 220 -7.05 35.12 -22.45
CA PRO A 220 -8.06 34.38 -21.70
C PRO A 220 -7.64 34.02 -20.27
N TYR A 221 -6.40 34.26 -19.89
CA TYR A 221 -5.83 33.98 -18.58
C TYR A 221 -5.15 35.22 -17.98
N SER A 222 -5.07 35.25 -16.66
CA SER A 222 -4.43 36.34 -15.92
C SER A 222 -3.46 35.80 -14.83
N PHE A 223 -2.51 36.66 -14.45
CA PHE A 223 -1.58 36.39 -13.36
C PHE A 223 -2.11 36.93 -12.04
N ASN A 224 -2.20 36.07 -11.01
CA ASN A 224 -2.62 36.46 -9.68
C ASN A 224 -1.44 37.03 -8.88
N ARG A 225 -1.40 38.34 -8.68
CA ARG A 225 -0.33 39.06 -7.99
C ARG A 225 -0.38 38.94 -6.46
N SER A 226 -1.37 38.26 -5.88
CA SER A 226 -1.58 38.25 -4.43
C SER A 226 -0.45 37.54 -3.66
N PHE A 227 0.18 36.55 -4.27
CA PHE A 227 1.36 35.89 -3.69
C PHE A 227 2.55 36.86 -3.64
N ASP A 228 2.88 37.48 -4.76
CA ASP A 228 4.00 38.43 -4.86
C ASP A 228 3.84 39.58 -3.86
N GLN A 229 2.62 40.14 -3.76
CA GLN A 229 2.32 41.23 -2.83
C GLN A 229 2.48 40.82 -1.36
N ARG A 230 2.03 39.63 -0.99
CA ARG A 230 2.11 39.14 0.40
C ARG A 230 3.54 38.81 0.82
N MET A 231 4.33 38.26 -0.10
CA MET A 231 5.65 37.71 0.19
C MET A 231 6.80 38.68 -0.17
N GLY A 232 6.48 39.87 -0.73
CA GLY A 232 7.51 40.78 -1.21
C GLY A 232 8.35 40.21 -2.34
N TYR A 233 7.77 39.26 -3.11
CA TYR A 233 8.41 38.55 -4.20
C TYR A 233 7.97 39.16 -5.53
N ARG A 234 8.76 38.98 -6.58
CA ARG A 234 8.39 39.37 -7.93
C ARG A 234 8.56 38.22 -8.89
N THR A 235 7.48 37.63 -9.29
CA THR A 235 7.45 36.69 -10.39
C THR A 235 7.61 37.45 -11.72
N ARG A 236 8.57 37.05 -12.52
CA ARG A 236 8.80 37.65 -13.86
C ARG A 236 8.54 36.63 -14.93
N SER A 237 9.46 35.70 -15.20
CA SER A 237 9.28 34.68 -16.21
C SER A 237 8.52 33.45 -15.64
N ILE A 238 7.62 32.92 -16.45
CA ILE A 238 6.85 31.70 -16.11
C ILE A 238 6.86 30.77 -17.31
N LEU A 239 7.18 29.47 -17.03
CA LEU A 239 6.93 28.37 -17.94
C LEU A 239 5.90 27.43 -17.29
N THR A 240 4.81 27.16 -17.99
CA THR A 240 3.73 26.29 -17.52
C THR A 240 3.50 25.18 -18.52
N LEU A 241 3.65 23.93 -18.09
CA LEU A 241 3.63 22.74 -18.92
C LEU A 241 2.52 21.79 -18.49
N PRO A 242 1.75 21.21 -19.46
CA PRO A 242 0.80 20.16 -19.14
C PRO A 242 1.53 18.84 -18.87
N MET A 243 1.11 18.12 -17.85
CA MET A 243 1.46 16.72 -17.61
C MET A 243 0.43 15.85 -18.31
N ARG A 244 0.84 15.18 -19.40
CA ARG A 244 -0.05 14.34 -20.22
C ARG A 244 0.21 12.87 -19.95
N ASP A 245 -0.86 12.10 -19.86
CA ASP A 245 -0.78 10.64 -19.76
C ASP A 245 -0.57 10.01 -21.15
N HIS A 246 -0.53 8.67 -21.18
CA HIS A 246 -0.37 7.87 -22.41
C HIS A 246 -1.57 7.99 -23.40
N ARG A 247 -2.67 8.63 -22.99
CA ARG A 247 -3.86 8.91 -23.80
C ARG A 247 -3.93 10.38 -24.20
N GLU A 248 -2.83 11.13 -24.06
CA GLU A 248 -2.75 12.56 -24.28
C GLU A 248 -3.69 13.41 -23.39
N GLN A 249 -4.25 12.83 -22.31
CA GLN A 249 -5.09 13.57 -21.38
C GLN A 249 -4.21 14.32 -20.37
N VAL A 250 -4.57 15.54 -20.06
CA VAL A 250 -3.87 16.34 -19.06
C VAL A 250 -4.27 15.86 -17.67
N VAL A 251 -3.33 15.28 -16.93
CA VAL A 251 -3.52 14.80 -15.56
C VAL A 251 -3.10 15.83 -14.51
N GLY A 252 -2.35 16.86 -14.94
CA GLY A 252 -1.90 17.94 -14.08
C GLY A 252 -1.08 18.96 -14.83
N VAL A 253 -0.52 19.90 -14.09
CA VAL A 253 0.28 21.02 -14.62
C VAL A 253 1.51 21.23 -13.74
N LEU A 254 2.66 21.41 -14.39
CA LEU A 254 3.88 21.92 -13.77
C LEU A 254 4.08 23.38 -14.16
N GLN A 255 4.35 24.24 -13.20
CA GLN A 255 4.62 25.65 -13.41
C GLN A 255 5.94 26.02 -12.77
N PHE A 256 6.84 26.64 -13.52
CA PHE A 256 8.16 27.10 -13.10
C PHE A 256 8.22 28.62 -13.16
N VAL A 257 8.88 29.22 -12.20
CA VAL A 257 8.96 30.68 -12.07
C VAL A 257 10.39 31.14 -11.94
N ASN A 258 10.71 32.26 -12.63
CA ASN A 258 11.98 32.97 -12.54
C ASN A 258 13.19 32.08 -12.84
N ARG A 259 13.37 31.73 -14.11
CA ARG A 259 14.66 31.15 -14.55
C ARG A 259 15.77 32.15 -14.31
N THR A 260 16.90 31.70 -13.77
CA THR A 260 18.04 32.55 -13.43
C THR A 260 19.26 32.24 -14.30
N ASP A 261 20.17 33.18 -14.36
CA ASP A 261 21.52 32.96 -14.88
C ASP A 261 22.33 32.04 -13.95
N LEU A 262 23.50 31.59 -14.41
CA LEU A 262 24.41 30.72 -13.63
C LEU A 262 24.85 31.34 -12.31
N THR A 263 24.86 32.66 -12.22
CA THR A 263 25.25 33.43 -11.01
C THR A 263 24.06 33.67 -10.07
N LYS A 264 22.83 33.31 -10.47
CA LYS A 264 21.57 33.56 -9.76
C LYS A 264 21.31 35.05 -9.47
N THR A 265 21.85 35.95 -10.29
CA THR A 265 21.74 37.39 -10.15
C THR A 265 20.68 38.04 -11.02
N ALA A 266 20.39 37.44 -12.19
CA ALA A 266 19.43 37.97 -13.12
C ALA A 266 18.34 36.94 -13.47
N VAL A 267 17.09 37.38 -13.51
CA VAL A 267 15.95 36.55 -14.00
C VAL A 267 15.90 36.64 -15.51
N LEU A 268 15.92 35.50 -16.17
CA LEU A 268 15.88 35.30 -17.61
C LEU A 268 14.55 34.70 -18.08
N PRO A 269 14.15 34.88 -19.34
CA PRO A 269 13.11 34.06 -19.95
C PRO A 269 13.51 32.58 -20.00
N PHE A 270 12.53 31.68 -20.07
CA PHE A 270 12.81 30.25 -20.34
C PHE A 270 13.13 30.12 -21.84
N ASP A 271 14.30 29.58 -22.16
CA ASP A 271 14.68 29.28 -23.53
C ASP A 271 14.09 27.93 -24.00
N GLU A 272 14.13 27.68 -25.29
CA GLU A 272 13.58 26.47 -25.90
C GLU A 272 14.28 25.20 -25.37
N GLU A 273 15.58 25.30 -25.14
CA GLU A 273 16.39 24.17 -24.63
C GLU A 273 15.95 23.74 -23.25
N SER A 274 15.77 24.67 -22.30
CA SER A 274 15.22 24.39 -20.97
C SER A 274 13.78 23.88 -21.04
N SER A 275 12.97 24.46 -21.94
CA SER A 275 11.58 24.06 -22.11
C SER A 275 11.44 22.63 -22.63
N GLU A 276 12.31 22.18 -23.56
CA GLU A 276 12.34 20.80 -24.07
C GLU A 276 12.61 19.78 -22.97
N VAL A 277 13.62 20.05 -22.14
CA VAL A 277 13.96 19.17 -20.99
C VAL A 277 12.80 19.09 -20.00
N LEU A 278 12.19 20.23 -19.68
CA LEU A 278 11.06 20.29 -18.75
C LEU A 278 9.81 19.61 -19.29
N ARG A 279 9.55 19.66 -20.61
CA ARG A 279 8.48 18.87 -21.26
C ARG A 279 8.71 17.37 -21.07
N ALA A 280 9.95 16.90 -21.26
CA ALA A 280 10.28 15.50 -21.03
C ALA A 280 10.03 15.09 -19.57
N ILE A 281 10.43 15.91 -18.60
CA ILE A 281 10.16 15.69 -17.18
C ILE A 281 8.66 15.68 -16.89
N ALA A 282 7.89 16.63 -17.44
CA ALA A 282 6.45 16.71 -17.25
C ALA A 282 5.73 15.44 -17.76
N SER A 283 6.17 14.92 -18.91
CA SER A 283 5.64 13.67 -19.47
C SER A 283 5.95 12.46 -18.56
N GLN A 284 7.20 12.33 -18.10
CA GLN A 284 7.57 11.25 -17.19
C GLN A 284 6.87 11.36 -15.82
N ALA A 285 6.71 12.58 -15.32
CA ALA A 285 5.97 12.87 -14.10
C ALA A 285 4.51 12.43 -14.21
N ALA A 286 3.85 12.71 -15.34
CA ALA A 286 2.49 12.27 -15.59
C ALA A 286 2.33 10.75 -15.47
N VAL A 287 3.23 9.99 -16.11
CA VAL A 287 3.23 8.52 -16.07
C VAL A 287 3.46 8.00 -14.64
N ALA A 288 4.43 8.60 -13.93
CA ALA A 288 4.73 8.18 -12.55
C ALA A 288 3.58 8.47 -11.58
N ILE A 289 2.93 9.63 -11.71
CA ILE A 289 1.76 10.01 -10.89
C ILE A 289 0.58 9.09 -11.18
N GLN A 290 0.31 8.81 -12.45
CA GLN A 290 -0.78 7.91 -12.85
C GLN A 290 -0.54 6.48 -12.36
N LYS A 291 0.69 5.95 -12.52
CA LYS A 291 1.06 4.63 -11.98
C LYS A 291 0.81 4.54 -10.47
N ASN A 292 1.26 5.55 -9.72
CA ASN A 292 1.05 5.58 -8.26
C ASN A 292 -0.45 5.65 -7.90
N GLY A 293 -1.22 6.49 -8.60
CA GLY A 293 -2.66 6.57 -8.41
C GLY A 293 -3.36 5.23 -8.63
N LEU A 294 -3.02 4.53 -9.73
CA LEU A 294 -3.58 3.20 -10.01
C LEU A 294 -3.23 2.16 -8.94
N ILE A 295 -2.01 2.20 -8.40
CA ILE A 295 -1.62 1.31 -7.29
C ILE A 295 -2.44 1.60 -6.03
N GLU A 296 -2.64 2.87 -5.70
CA GLU A 296 -3.48 3.29 -4.58
C GLU A 296 -4.94 2.86 -4.77
N ASP A 297 -5.51 3.05 -5.96
CA ASP A 297 -6.87 2.63 -6.30
C ASP A 297 -7.05 1.11 -6.20
N ILE A 298 -6.09 0.33 -6.70
CA ILE A 298 -6.10 -1.14 -6.59
C ILE A 298 -6.05 -1.57 -5.11
N ASN A 299 -5.19 -0.95 -4.32
CA ASN A 299 -5.10 -1.25 -2.89
C ASN A 299 -6.42 -0.94 -2.16
N GLN A 300 -7.02 0.22 -2.43
CA GLN A 300 -8.29 0.62 -1.84
C GLN A 300 -9.46 -0.30 -2.26
N LEU A 301 -9.48 -0.70 -3.53
CA LEU A 301 -10.46 -1.67 -4.03
C LEU A 301 -10.32 -3.01 -3.33
N PHE A 302 -9.08 -3.48 -3.14
CA PHE A 302 -8.81 -4.73 -2.46
C PHE A 302 -9.19 -4.66 -0.96
N ASP A 303 -8.84 -3.58 -0.26
CA ASP A 303 -9.28 -3.35 1.12
C ASP A 303 -10.81 -3.39 1.24
N SER A 304 -11.49 -2.69 0.33
CA SER A 304 -12.96 -2.65 0.30
C SER A 304 -13.57 -4.03 0.03
N PHE A 305 -12.96 -4.82 -0.86
CA PHE A 305 -13.37 -6.19 -1.15
C PHE A 305 -13.20 -7.09 0.09
N VAL A 306 -12.07 -7.03 0.78
CA VAL A 306 -11.83 -7.79 2.01
C VAL A 306 -12.86 -7.42 3.08
N HIS A 307 -13.10 -6.13 3.31
CA HIS A 307 -14.09 -5.66 4.27
C HIS A 307 -15.52 -6.13 3.94
N ALA A 308 -15.92 -6.08 2.66
CA ALA A 308 -17.22 -6.56 2.22
C ALA A 308 -17.36 -8.08 2.40
N SER A 309 -16.29 -8.82 2.11
CA SER A 309 -16.23 -10.28 2.28
C SER A 309 -16.41 -10.68 3.74
N VAL A 310 -15.68 -10.04 4.65
CA VAL A 310 -15.80 -10.27 6.10
C VAL A 310 -17.22 -10.01 6.58
N ARG A 311 -17.80 -8.86 6.23
CA ARG A 311 -19.19 -8.52 6.62
C ARG A 311 -20.21 -9.55 6.12
N THR A 312 -20.01 -10.07 4.90
CA THR A 312 -20.92 -11.09 4.34
C THR A 312 -20.86 -12.40 5.11
N ILE A 313 -19.68 -12.77 5.59
CA ILE A 313 -19.51 -14.00 6.40
C ILE A 313 -20.09 -13.82 7.79
N GLU A 314 -19.83 -12.70 8.43
CA GLU A 314 -20.37 -12.37 9.75
C GLU A 314 -21.91 -12.29 9.75
N GLN A 315 -22.54 -11.90 8.63
CA GLN A 315 -24.00 -11.98 8.48
C GLN A 315 -24.53 -13.41 8.51
N ARG A 316 -23.74 -14.38 8.08
CA ARG A 316 -24.12 -15.79 8.12
C ARG A 316 -23.92 -16.43 9.49
N ASP A 317 -22.99 -15.91 10.28
CA ASP A 317 -22.75 -16.30 11.69
C ASP A 317 -22.97 -15.08 12.61
N PRO A 318 -24.20 -14.82 13.03
CA PRO A 318 -24.53 -13.65 13.87
C PRO A 318 -23.77 -13.60 15.20
N SER A 319 -23.17 -14.74 15.62
CA SER A 319 -22.35 -14.81 16.84
C SER A 319 -20.97 -14.20 16.70
N THR A 320 -20.58 -13.78 15.46
CA THR A 320 -19.24 -13.26 15.13
C THR A 320 -19.29 -11.83 14.60
N SER A 321 -20.34 -11.06 14.85
CA SER A 321 -20.42 -9.66 14.38
C SER A 321 -19.25 -8.84 14.90
N GLY A 322 -18.47 -8.22 13.97
CA GLY A 322 -17.27 -7.43 14.28
C GLY A 322 -16.10 -8.23 14.84
N HIS A 323 -16.21 -9.54 14.98
CA HIS A 323 -15.16 -10.42 15.51
C HIS A 323 -13.88 -10.34 14.69
N SER A 324 -13.98 -10.55 13.37
CA SER A 324 -12.80 -10.56 12.49
C SER A 324 -12.05 -9.22 12.52
N PHE A 325 -12.77 -8.11 12.64
CA PHE A 325 -12.14 -6.78 12.78
C PHE A 325 -11.42 -6.63 14.12
N ARG A 326 -12.06 -7.05 15.23
CA ARG A 326 -11.43 -7.00 16.55
C ARG A 326 -10.20 -7.90 16.64
N VAL A 327 -10.28 -9.11 16.12
CA VAL A 327 -9.15 -10.03 16.05
C VAL A 327 -8.01 -9.44 15.21
N ALA A 328 -8.31 -8.84 14.06
CA ALA A 328 -7.29 -8.23 13.20
C ALA A 328 -6.57 -7.06 13.90
N GLU A 329 -7.31 -6.13 14.50
CA GLU A 329 -6.71 -4.99 15.21
C GLU A 329 -5.89 -5.44 16.42
N THR A 330 -6.40 -6.39 17.19
CA THR A 330 -5.71 -6.94 18.38
C THR A 330 -4.46 -7.74 17.98
N THR A 331 -4.52 -8.50 16.87
CA THR A 331 -3.39 -9.26 16.32
C THR A 331 -2.28 -8.32 15.88
N VAL A 332 -2.62 -7.25 15.15
CA VAL A 332 -1.64 -6.24 14.73
C VAL A 332 -1.03 -5.53 15.95
N ALA A 333 -1.85 -5.13 16.92
CA ALA A 333 -1.35 -4.48 18.13
C ALA A 333 -0.40 -5.37 18.94
N LEU A 334 -0.71 -6.67 19.08
CA LEU A 334 0.18 -7.62 19.74
C LEU A 334 1.47 -7.82 18.95
N LEU A 335 1.38 -7.96 17.63
CA LEU A 335 2.55 -8.12 16.75
C LEU A 335 3.49 -6.92 16.86
N GLU A 336 2.96 -5.70 16.83
CA GLU A 336 3.73 -4.45 16.98
C GLU A 336 4.36 -4.31 18.38
N ALA A 337 3.78 -4.91 19.40
CA ALA A 337 4.33 -4.90 20.75
C ALA A 337 5.51 -5.88 20.95
N LEU A 338 5.68 -6.89 20.08
CA LEU A 338 6.72 -7.92 20.24
C LEU A 338 8.14 -7.35 20.27
N PRO A 339 8.59 -6.47 19.34
CA PRO A 339 9.95 -5.92 19.37
C PRO A 339 10.23 -5.10 20.62
N ALA A 340 9.23 -4.40 21.15
CA ALA A 340 9.35 -3.57 22.34
C ALA A 340 9.23 -4.35 23.66
N SER A 341 8.92 -5.65 23.63
CA SER A 341 8.69 -6.49 24.81
C SER A 341 9.93 -6.72 25.68
N GLY A 342 11.13 -6.52 25.13
CA GLY A 342 12.40 -6.82 25.77
C GLY A 342 12.79 -8.30 25.74
N MET A 343 11.99 -9.18 25.14
CA MET A 343 12.30 -10.60 25.03
C MET A 343 13.33 -10.87 23.93
N PRO A 344 14.38 -11.66 24.18
CA PRO A 344 15.50 -11.86 23.24
C PRO A 344 15.05 -12.38 21.86
N GLN A 345 14.06 -13.27 21.80
CA GLN A 345 13.57 -13.89 20.58
C GLN A 345 12.89 -12.90 19.62
N TYR A 346 12.35 -11.79 20.12
CA TYR A 346 11.65 -10.79 19.31
C TYR A 346 12.45 -9.51 19.09
N LYS A 347 13.63 -9.37 19.68
CA LYS A 347 14.47 -8.17 19.61
C LYS A 347 14.85 -7.77 18.18
N ASN A 348 15.07 -8.75 17.31
CA ASN A 348 15.47 -8.54 15.92
C ASN A 348 14.30 -8.67 14.94
N LEU A 349 13.06 -8.74 15.43
CA LEU A 349 11.88 -8.83 14.58
C LEU A 349 11.69 -7.49 13.85
N SER A 350 11.85 -7.50 12.53
CA SER A 350 11.61 -6.34 11.68
C SER A 350 10.19 -6.39 11.12
N LEU A 351 9.37 -5.45 11.51
CA LEU A 351 7.99 -5.34 11.04
C LEU A 351 7.91 -4.27 9.95
N THR A 352 7.82 -4.70 8.69
CA THR A 352 7.54 -3.80 7.58
C THR A 352 6.05 -3.49 7.51
N LYS A 353 5.68 -2.39 6.83
CA LYS A 353 4.27 -2.06 6.59
C LYS A 353 3.53 -3.17 5.83
N ASP A 354 4.22 -3.81 4.88
CA ASP A 354 3.67 -4.90 4.10
C ASP A 354 3.42 -6.14 4.96
N HIS A 355 4.35 -6.48 5.86
CA HIS A 355 4.16 -7.59 6.79
C HIS A 355 2.99 -7.35 7.76
N ILE A 356 2.84 -6.13 8.29
CA ILE A 356 1.67 -5.77 9.11
C ILE A 356 0.38 -5.91 8.31
N ARG A 357 0.37 -5.48 7.05
CA ARG A 357 -0.77 -5.61 6.15
C ARG A 357 -1.10 -7.07 5.83
N GLU A 358 -0.08 -7.89 5.61
CA GLU A 358 -0.21 -9.34 5.40
C GLU A 358 -0.92 -10.01 6.58
N VAL A 359 -0.44 -9.75 7.80
CA VAL A 359 -1.04 -10.30 9.03
C VAL A 359 -2.46 -9.78 9.25
N ARG A 360 -2.71 -8.50 8.97
CA ARG A 360 -4.05 -7.90 9.04
C ARG A 360 -5.03 -8.60 8.12
N TYR A 361 -4.67 -8.84 6.85
CA TYR A 361 -5.55 -9.55 5.91
C TYR A 361 -5.77 -11.01 6.30
N ALA A 362 -4.73 -11.71 6.77
CA ALA A 362 -4.87 -13.05 7.27
C ALA A 362 -5.87 -13.11 8.45
N ALA A 363 -5.77 -12.16 9.39
CA ALA A 363 -6.66 -12.08 10.53
C ALA A 363 -8.10 -11.67 10.14
N LEU A 364 -8.28 -10.76 9.18
CA LEU A 364 -9.60 -10.41 8.68
C LEU A 364 -10.31 -11.60 7.99
N LEU A 365 -9.56 -12.43 7.30
CA LEU A 365 -10.08 -13.50 6.46
C LEU A 365 -9.96 -14.90 7.08
N HIS A 366 -9.46 -15.04 8.34
CA HIS A 366 -9.16 -16.33 8.96
C HIS A 366 -10.36 -17.28 8.99
N ASP A 367 -11.54 -16.74 9.16
CA ASP A 367 -12.81 -17.44 9.28
C ASP A 367 -13.61 -17.54 7.95
N PHE A 368 -13.04 -17.10 6.81
CA PHE A 368 -13.75 -17.05 5.53
C PHE A 368 -14.37 -18.39 5.14
N GLY A 369 -13.70 -19.49 5.45
CA GLY A 369 -14.17 -20.84 5.12
C GLY A 369 -15.44 -21.29 5.85
N LYS A 370 -15.94 -20.53 6.84
CA LYS A 370 -17.27 -20.77 7.44
C LYS A 370 -18.41 -20.77 6.41
N VAL A 371 -18.19 -20.12 5.25
CA VAL A 371 -19.13 -20.17 4.12
C VAL A 371 -19.39 -21.62 3.66
N GLY A 372 -18.39 -22.50 3.75
CA GLY A 372 -18.49 -23.91 3.37
C GLY A 372 -19.13 -24.82 4.44
N VAL A 373 -19.34 -24.31 5.66
CA VAL A 373 -19.95 -25.08 6.75
C VAL A 373 -21.47 -24.99 6.68
N PRO A 374 -22.22 -26.13 6.82
CA PRO A 374 -23.67 -26.08 6.88
C PRO A 374 -24.19 -25.19 8.01
N GLU A 375 -25.16 -24.33 7.71
CA GLU A 375 -25.71 -23.35 8.67
C GLU A 375 -26.26 -24.02 9.93
N ALA A 376 -26.95 -25.17 9.77
CA ALA A 376 -27.48 -25.93 10.91
C ALA A 376 -26.41 -26.39 11.92
N ILE A 377 -25.13 -26.50 11.49
CA ILE A 377 -24.00 -26.82 12.37
C ILE A 377 -23.43 -25.54 12.98
N LEU A 378 -23.32 -24.48 12.16
CA LEU A 378 -22.71 -23.22 12.54
C LEU A 378 -23.46 -22.52 13.70
N ILE A 379 -24.81 -22.47 13.61
CA ILE A 379 -25.66 -21.80 14.59
C ILE A 379 -26.19 -22.74 15.69
N LYS A 380 -25.69 -23.99 15.75
CA LYS A 380 -26.20 -25.00 16.67
C LYS A 380 -25.92 -24.67 18.13
N SER A 381 -26.95 -24.22 18.86
CA SER A 381 -26.88 -23.79 20.25
C SER A 381 -27.13 -24.90 21.27
N SER A 382 -27.75 -26.01 20.85
CA SER A 382 -28.16 -27.13 21.69
C SER A 382 -27.77 -28.47 21.05
N LYS A 383 -27.78 -29.58 21.81
CA LYS A 383 -27.32 -30.89 21.31
C LYS A 383 -28.24 -31.47 20.22
N ILE A 384 -29.54 -31.23 20.29
CA ILE A 384 -30.53 -31.49 19.22
C ILE A 384 -31.24 -30.18 18.86
N SER A 385 -31.71 -30.05 17.60
CA SER A 385 -32.36 -28.82 17.14
C SER A 385 -33.69 -28.56 17.86
N GLU A 386 -34.17 -27.32 17.86
CA GLU A 386 -35.45 -26.92 18.45
C GLU A 386 -36.61 -27.68 17.80
N GLU A 387 -36.59 -27.82 16.47
CA GLU A 387 -37.60 -28.57 15.72
C GLU A 387 -37.62 -30.06 16.15
N ARG A 388 -36.41 -30.64 16.35
CA ARG A 388 -36.33 -32.02 16.84
C ARG A 388 -36.86 -32.17 18.25
N LEU A 389 -36.51 -31.23 19.14
CA LEU A 389 -37.02 -31.20 20.52
C LEU A 389 -38.56 -31.06 20.55
N GLU A 390 -39.14 -30.25 19.66
CA GLU A 390 -40.58 -30.11 19.54
C GLU A 390 -41.24 -31.40 19.05
N ILE A 391 -40.66 -32.09 18.04
CA ILE A 391 -41.13 -33.40 17.61
C ILE A 391 -41.10 -34.38 18.79
N LEU A 392 -40.05 -34.42 19.58
CA LEU A 392 -39.99 -35.28 20.75
C LEU A 392 -41.07 -34.93 21.79
N ARG A 393 -41.36 -33.64 22.03
CA ARG A 393 -42.45 -33.20 22.89
C ARG A 393 -43.79 -33.78 22.43
N TYR A 394 -44.10 -33.67 21.12
CA TYR A 394 -45.35 -34.26 20.58
C TYR A 394 -45.37 -35.80 20.69
N ARG A 395 -44.23 -36.47 20.55
CA ARG A 395 -44.15 -37.95 20.76
C ARG A 395 -44.47 -38.30 22.24
N PHE A 396 -43.95 -37.56 23.20
CA PHE A 396 -44.27 -37.75 24.60
C PHE A 396 -45.77 -37.48 24.88
N GLU A 397 -46.32 -36.41 24.40
CA GLU A 397 -47.73 -36.10 24.57
C GLU A 397 -48.64 -37.17 23.92
N LEU A 398 -48.29 -37.63 22.71
CA LEU A 398 -49.00 -38.74 22.09
C LEU A 398 -49.01 -39.99 22.93
N GLN A 399 -47.89 -40.32 23.60
CA GLN A 399 -47.84 -41.48 24.51
C GLN A 399 -48.73 -41.24 25.75
N LYS A 400 -48.74 -40.07 26.34
CA LYS A 400 -49.62 -39.71 27.46
C LYS A 400 -51.08 -39.89 27.08
N GLU A 401 -51.49 -39.39 25.89
CA GLU A 401 -52.88 -39.55 25.41
C GLU A 401 -53.23 -41.05 25.15
N ARG A 402 -52.32 -41.85 24.65
CA ARG A 402 -52.53 -43.31 24.52
C ARG A 402 -52.72 -44.00 25.85
N LEU A 403 -51.96 -43.62 26.88
CA LEU A 403 -52.10 -44.14 28.23
C LEU A 403 -53.47 -43.73 28.82
N ARG A 404 -53.90 -42.47 28.65
CA ARG A 404 -55.23 -42.00 29.09
C ARG A 404 -56.34 -42.75 28.41
N ARG A 405 -56.24 -42.93 27.08
CA ARG A 405 -57.23 -43.72 26.33
C ARG A 405 -57.31 -45.15 26.83
N ARG A 406 -56.15 -45.84 27.01
CA ARG A 406 -56.12 -47.20 27.54
C ARG A 406 -56.73 -47.32 28.92
N ALA A 407 -56.49 -46.35 29.80
CA ALA A 407 -57.07 -46.31 31.12
C ALA A 407 -58.60 -46.21 31.01
N VAL A 408 -59.14 -45.34 30.12
CA VAL A 408 -60.60 -45.22 29.91
C VAL A 408 -61.19 -46.52 29.32
N GLU A 409 -60.48 -47.16 28.37
CA GLU A 409 -60.91 -48.47 27.83
C GLU A 409 -60.96 -49.52 28.94
N GLN A 410 -59.97 -49.59 29.83
CA GLN A 410 -59.96 -50.47 31.01
C GLN A 410 -61.05 -50.13 32.02
N GLU A 411 -61.31 -48.85 32.26
CA GLU A 411 -62.42 -48.43 33.14
C GLU A 411 -63.78 -48.84 32.59
N LEU A 412 -64.00 -48.67 31.27
CA LEU A 412 -65.23 -49.08 30.62
C LEU A 412 -65.43 -50.58 30.69
N ASP A 413 -64.35 -51.37 30.51
CA ASP A 413 -64.40 -52.82 30.61
C ASP A 413 -64.74 -53.27 32.06
N LEU A 414 -64.14 -52.64 33.09
CA LEU A 414 -64.44 -52.90 34.48
C LEU A 414 -65.90 -52.50 34.83
N LEU A 415 -66.45 -51.48 34.24
CA LEU A 415 -67.85 -51.05 34.43
C LEU A 415 -68.83 -52.05 33.80
N HIS A 416 -68.49 -52.63 32.66
CA HIS A 416 -69.31 -53.59 31.95
C HIS A 416 -69.31 -54.99 32.63
N HIS A 417 -68.18 -55.45 33.17
CA HIS A 417 -68.02 -56.80 33.74
C HIS A 417 -68.25 -56.87 35.25
N ALA A 418 -68.52 -55.76 35.95
CA ALA A 418 -68.91 -55.59 37.34
C ALA A 418 -68.18 -56.52 38.33
N PRO A 419 -66.90 -56.45 38.54
CA PRO A 419 -66.13 -57.25 39.55
C PRO A 419 -66.58 -56.86 40.98
N ILE A 420 -66.48 -57.83 41.94
CA ILE A 420 -66.94 -57.68 43.37
C ILE A 420 -66.27 -56.42 44.02
N ASP A 421 -65.04 -56.10 43.65
CA ASP A 421 -64.31 -54.92 44.17
C ASP A 421 -64.04 -53.82 43.11
N GLN A 422 -65.05 -53.44 42.34
CA GLN A 422 -64.97 -52.50 41.24
C GLN A 422 -64.27 -51.17 41.63
N ALA A 423 -64.59 -50.57 42.77
CA ALA A 423 -63.97 -49.33 43.24
C ALA A 423 -62.48 -49.45 43.53
N VAL A 424 -62.00 -50.64 43.94
CA VAL A 424 -60.55 -50.91 44.17
C VAL A 424 -59.86 -51.07 42.82
N ALA A 425 -60.48 -51.77 41.90
CA ALA A 425 -59.94 -51.95 40.52
C ALA A 425 -59.81 -50.61 39.79
N LEU A 426 -60.84 -49.73 39.84
CA LEU A 426 -60.77 -48.39 39.24
C LEU A 426 -59.65 -47.53 39.88
N ARG A 427 -59.54 -47.53 41.22
CA ARG A 427 -58.46 -46.81 41.91
C ARG A 427 -57.07 -47.33 41.51
N ARG A 428 -56.93 -48.62 41.20
CA ARG A 428 -55.68 -49.22 40.71
C ARG A 428 -55.32 -48.72 39.29
N VAL A 429 -56.32 -48.64 38.38
CA VAL A 429 -56.13 -48.10 37.01
C VAL A 429 -55.69 -46.66 37.10
N HIS A 430 -56.38 -45.80 37.85
CA HIS A 430 -56.02 -44.41 38.04
C HIS A 430 -54.60 -44.23 38.58
N ARG A 431 -54.24 -44.95 39.68
CA ARG A 431 -52.92 -44.86 40.28
C ARG A 431 -51.84 -45.34 39.30
N GLN A 432 -52.12 -46.36 38.48
CA GLN A 432 -51.16 -46.83 37.47
C GLN A 432 -50.98 -45.82 36.37
N LEU A 433 -52.08 -45.17 35.90
CA LEU A 433 -52.04 -44.10 34.92
C LEU A 433 -51.21 -42.91 35.45
N GLU A 434 -51.50 -42.39 36.65
CA GLU A 434 -50.74 -41.30 37.26
C GLU A 434 -49.23 -41.64 37.35
N LYS A 435 -48.87 -42.84 37.76
CA LYS A 435 -47.48 -43.28 37.81
C LYS A 435 -46.83 -43.30 36.40
N GLN A 436 -47.52 -43.82 35.39
CA GLN A 436 -47.00 -43.87 34.03
C GLN A 436 -46.87 -42.46 33.40
N LEU A 437 -47.81 -41.56 33.64
CA LEU A 437 -47.74 -40.17 33.18
C LEU A 437 -46.57 -39.46 33.86
N SER A 438 -46.37 -39.61 35.16
CA SER A 438 -45.26 -39.02 35.90
C SER A 438 -43.88 -39.51 35.37
N VAL A 439 -43.76 -40.76 34.98
CA VAL A 439 -42.54 -41.32 34.37
C VAL A 439 -42.26 -40.64 33.02
N LEU A 440 -43.26 -40.43 32.16
CA LEU A 440 -43.09 -39.77 30.89
C LEU A 440 -42.72 -38.28 31.09
N ASP A 441 -43.28 -37.59 32.10
CA ASP A 441 -42.87 -36.23 32.43
C ASP A 441 -41.41 -36.16 32.85
N GLN A 442 -40.97 -37.05 33.75
CA GLN A 442 -39.57 -37.15 34.18
C GLN A 442 -38.63 -37.43 33.03
N TYR A 443 -39.04 -38.26 32.06
CA TYR A 443 -38.28 -38.58 30.88
C TYR A 443 -38.12 -37.36 29.95
N TYR A 444 -39.22 -36.59 29.73
CA TYR A 444 -39.12 -35.38 28.93
C TYR A 444 -38.26 -34.29 29.60
N ASP A 445 -38.40 -34.11 30.94
CA ASP A 445 -37.54 -33.21 31.70
C ASP A 445 -36.05 -33.62 31.59
N CYS A 446 -35.74 -34.91 31.60
CA CYS A 446 -34.38 -35.44 31.40
C CYS A 446 -33.88 -35.06 29.99
N VAL A 447 -34.68 -35.24 28.95
CA VAL A 447 -34.33 -34.86 27.57
C VAL A 447 -34.06 -33.34 27.46
N GLN A 448 -34.90 -32.51 28.10
CA GLN A 448 -34.68 -31.05 28.11
C GLN A 448 -33.38 -30.64 28.82
N ARG A 449 -33.08 -31.26 29.97
CA ARG A 449 -31.81 -30.99 30.67
C ARG A 449 -30.62 -31.47 29.86
N ALA A 450 -30.69 -32.69 29.32
CA ALA A 450 -29.63 -33.28 28.50
C ALA A 450 -29.34 -32.50 27.22
N ASN A 451 -30.34 -31.81 26.66
CA ASN A 451 -30.20 -30.99 25.46
C ASN A 451 -29.35 -29.72 25.65
N LYS A 452 -29.16 -29.25 26.88
CA LYS A 452 -28.30 -28.11 27.17
C LYS A 452 -26.81 -28.46 26.95
N PRO A 453 -25.99 -27.50 26.46
CA PRO A 453 -24.57 -27.75 26.20
C PRO A 453 -23.69 -27.84 27.46
N SER A 454 -24.30 -27.97 28.63
CA SER A 454 -23.65 -28.16 29.92
C SER A 454 -23.10 -29.59 30.08
N VAL A 455 -22.30 -29.78 31.12
CA VAL A 455 -21.81 -31.13 31.45
C VAL A 455 -22.99 -32.03 31.83
N LEU A 456 -23.14 -33.18 31.16
CA LEU A 456 -24.20 -34.14 31.40
C LEU A 456 -23.90 -34.89 32.72
N ASP A 457 -24.90 -34.97 33.62
CA ASP A 457 -24.83 -35.76 34.83
C ASP A 457 -24.86 -37.25 34.50
N ALA A 458 -24.17 -38.05 35.32
CA ALA A 458 -24.18 -39.51 35.18
C ALA A 458 -25.58 -40.13 35.32
N GLY A 459 -26.44 -39.53 36.14
CA GLY A 459 -27.84 -39.93 36.29
C GLY A 459 -28.67 -39.70 35.04
N ASP A 460 -28.52 -38.54 34.38
CA ASP A 460 -29.22 -38.23 33.15
C ASP A 460 -28.82 -39.19 32.00
N PHE A 461 -27.55 -39.61 31.94
CA PHE A 461 -27.11 -40.61 30.97
C PHE A 461 -27.83 -41.96 31.13
N ALA A 462 -27.97 -42.48 32.35
CA ALA A 462 -28.69 -43.73 32.63
C ALA A 462 -30.17 -43.60 32.18
N HIS A 463 -30.81 -42.51 32.50
CA HIS A 463 -32.19 -42.22 32.08
C HIS A 463 -32.35 -42.13 30.55
N LEU A 464 -31.41 -41.57 29.81
CA LEU A 464 -31.49 -41.55 28.34
C LEU A 464 -31.52 -42.98 27.75
N VAL A 465 -30.76 -43.92 28.34
CA VAL A 465 -30.80 -45.31 27.94
C VAL A 465 -32.16 -45.96 28.25
N GLU A 466 -32.76 -45.65 29.42
CA GLU A 466 -34.11 -46.10 29.75
C GLU A 466 -35.17 -45.54 28.80
N ILE A 467 -35.10 -44.27 28.46
CA ILE A 467 -36.02 -43.60 27.54
C ILE A 467 -35.89 -44.23 26.16
N ARG A 468 -34.67 -44.56 25.72
CA ARG A 468 -34.42 -45.24 24.43
C ARG A 468 -35.11 -46.61 24.36
N ASN A 469 -35.13 -47.34 25.45
CA ASN A 469 -35.75 -48.66 25.59
C ASN A 469 -37.27 -48.59 25.85
N TYR A 470 -37.85 -47.39 25.99
CA TYR A 470 -39.30 -47.23 26.12
C TYR A 470 -39.98 -47.35 24.76
N GLU A 471 -40.39 -48.57 24.44
CA GLU A 471 -41.00 -48.92 23.15
C GLU A 471 -42.51 -48.78 23.18
N PHE A 472 -43.09 -48.41 22.05
CA PHE A 472 -44.51 -48.38 21.84
C PHE A 472 -44.84 -48.71 20.35
N ARG A 473 -46.09 -49.08 20.07
CA ARG A 473 -46.53 -49.24 18.71
C ARG A 473 -46.84 -47.88 18.08
N GLU A 474 -46.24 -47.62 16.93
CA GLU A 474 -46.53 -46.48 16.09
C GLU A 474 -47.94 -46.56 15.45
N LEU A 475 -48.38 -45.50 14.74
CA LEU A 475 -49.69 -45.48 14.08
C LEU A 475 -49.78 -46.47 12.91
N ASP A 476 -48.68 -46.79 12.26
CA ASP A 476 -48.56 -47.78 11.18
C ASP A 476 -48.43 -49.23 11.68
N GLY A 477 -48.42 -49.45 13.01
CA GLY A 477 -48.27 -50.75 13.64
C GLY A 477 -46.85 -51.19 13.90
N SER A 478 -45.85 -50.43 13.44
CA SER A 478 -44.43 -50.69 13.76
C SER A 478 -44.14 -50.44 15.25
N VAL A 479 -43.03 -50.99 15.73
CA VAL A 479 -42.52 -50.70 17.11
C VAL A 479 -41.46 -49.59 17.01
N GLY A 480 -41.65 -48.51 17.74
CA GLY A 480 -40.72 -47.41 17.85
C GLY A 480 -40.49 -46.94 19.27
N GLY A 481 -39.43 -46.17 19.50
CA GLY A 481 -39.10 -45.52 20.80
C GLY A 481 -39.51 -44.06 20.81
N VAL A 482 -39.64 -43.45 21.98
CA VAL A 482 -39.88 -42.00 22.11
C VAL A 482 -38.70 -41.21 21.53
N ILE A 483 -37.46 -41.66 21.81
CA ILE A 483 -36.22 -41.18 21.21
C ILE A 483 -35.56 -42.29 20.39
N ASN A 484 -34.80 -41.90 19.35
CA ASN A 484 -34.04 -42.83 18.54
C ASN A 484 -32.55 -42.86 18.88
N ASP A 485 -31.74 -43.71 18.24
CA ASP A 485 -30.32 -43.84 18.48
C ASP A 485 -29.55 -42.53 18.16
N LEU A 486 -29.96 -41.77 17.17
CA LEU A 486 -29.34 -40.48 16.83
C LEU A 486 -29.59 -39.43 17.94
N ASP A 487 -30.82 -39.43 18.50
CA ASP A 487 -31.16 -38.55 19.63
C ASP A 487 -30.32 -38.91 20.89
N VAL A 488 -30.20 -40.22 21.18
CA VAL A 488 -29.37 -40.67 22.31
C VAL A 488 -27.91 -40.31 22.12
N ASN A 489 -27.35 -40.53 20.95
CA ASN A 489 -25.95 -40.17 20.65
C ASN A 489 -25.71 -38.67 20.81
N ALA A 490 -26.62 -37.82 20.32
CA ALA A 490 -26.51 -36.38 20.48
C ALA A 490 -26.66 -35.92 21.94
N LEU A 491 -27.71 -36.40 22.64
CA LEU A 491 -28.01 -36.01 24.01
C LEU A 491 -26.97 -36.54 25.03
N SER A 492 -26.34 -37.67 24.73
CA SER A 492 -25.33 -38.31 25.58
C SER A 492 -23.95 -37.63 25.53
N MET A 493 -23.76 -36.60 24.70
CA MET A 493 -22.50 -35.86 24.70
C MET A 493 -22.21 -35.24 26.07
N ARG A 494 -20.99 -35.47 26.58
CA ARG A 494 -20.59 -34.98 27.91
C ARG A 494 -20.44 -33.46 27.97
N LYS A 495 -19.95 -32.83 26.90
CA LYS A 495 -19.67 -31.37 26.86
C LYS A 495 -19.89 -30.81 25.44
N GLY A 496 -20.53 -29.65 25.37
CA GLY A 496 -20.77 -28.95 24.13
C GLY A 496 -22.05 -29.41 23.40
N SER A 497 -22.32 -28.80 22.23
CA SER A 497 -23.52 -29.03 21.41
C SER A 497 -23.28 -29.86 20.15
N LEU A 498 -22.01 -30.06 19.73
CA LEU A 498 -21.63 -30.69 18.46
C LEU A 498 -21.19 -32.13 18.65
N THR A 499 -21.72 -33.02 17.80
CA THR A 499 -21.21 -34.40 17.67
C THR A 499 -19.78 -34.41 17.13
N PRO A 500 -19.03 -35.53 17.23
CA PRO A 500 -17.69 -35.63 16.64
C PRO A 500 -17.66 -35.34 15.14
N GLU A 501 -18.70 -35.74 14.39
CA GLU A 501 -18.86 -35.48 12.96
C GLU A 501 -19.09 -34.00 12.69
N GLU A 502 -20.01 -33.37 13.43
CA GLU A 502 -20.30 -31.95 13.32
C GLU A 502 -19.10 -31.10 13.72
N ARG A 503 -18.33 -31.53 14.73
CA ARG A 503 -17.09 -30.87 15.12
C ARG A 503 -16.05 -30.90 14.00
N ARG A 504 -15.88 -32.04 13.33
CA ARG A 504 -15.01 -32.15 12.14
C ARG A 504 -15.50 -31.24 11.00
N ALA A 505 -16.80 -31.19 10.79
CA ALA A 505 -17.40 -30.33 9.77
C ALA A 505 -17.17 -28.84 10.07
N ILE A 506 -17.23 -28.39 11.33
CA ILE A 506 -16.91 -27.01 11.68
C ILE A 506 -15.40 -26.72 11.58
N GLN A 507 -14.55 -27.65 11.98
CA GLN A 507 -13.10 -27.54 11.88
C GLN A 507 -12.61 -27.42 10.43
N SER A 508 -13.35 -27.99 9.46
CA SER A 508 -12.99 -27.88 8.04
C SER A 508 -13.06 -26.45 7.48
N HIS A 509 -13.65 -25.45 8.21
CA HIS A 509 -13.60 -24.06 7.79
C HIS A 509 -12.18 -23.55 7.58
N VAL A 510 -11.22 -24.03 8.38
CA VAL A 510 -9.79 -23.63 8.26
C VAL A 510 -9.21 -24.11 6.93
N VAL A 511 -9.53 -25.35 6.54
CA VAL A 511 -9.13 -25.90 5.24
C VAL A 511 -9.76 -25.09 4.10
N TYR A 512 -11.07 -24.85 4.17
CA TYR A 512 -11.78 -24.03 3.17
C TYR A 512 -11.26 -22.60 3.10
N THR A 513 -10.90 -22.01 4.24
CA THR A 513 -10.24 -20.69 4.28
C THR A 513 -8.95 -20.72 3.48
N LYS A 514 -8.06 -21.66 3.79
CA LYS A 514 -6.77 -21.78 3.10
C LYS A 514 -6.93 -22.03 1.61
N GLU A 515 -7.78 -22.99 1.22
CA GLU A 515 -8.07 -23.33 -0.18
C GLU A 515 -8.60 -22.11 -0.94
N PHE A 516 -9.57 -21.37 -0.38
CA PHE A 516 -10.10 -20.16 -0.98
C PHE A 516 -9.01 -19.10 -1.15
N LEU A 517 -8.26 -18.78 -0.08
CA LEU A 517 -7.23 -17.76 -0.12
C LEU A 517 -6.10 -18.09 -1.10
N GLN A 518 -5.79 -19.37 -1.31
CA GLN A 518 -4.82 -19.81 -2.31
C GLN A 518 -5.26 -19.58 -3.76
N THR A 519 -6.55 -19.39 -4.02
CA THR A 519 -7.04 -19.05 -5.37
C THR A 519 -6.83 -17.60 -5.75
N LEU A 520 -6.58 -16.72 -4.76
CA LEU A 520 -6.37 -15.29 -5.00
C LEU A 520 -4.93 -15.02 -5.44
N PRO A 521 -4.72 -14.13 -6.43
CA PRO A 521 -3.40 -13.77 -6.92
C PRO A 521 -2.71 -12.78 -5.96
N TRP A 522 -2.23 -13.25 -4.83
CA TRP A 522 -1.52 -12.43 -3.86
C TRP A 522 -0.21 -11.87 -4.45
N PRO A 523 0.10 -10.59 -4.24
CA PRO A 523 1.43 -10.07 -4.55
C PRO A 523 2.48 -10.71 -3.62
N PRO A 524 3.77 -10.73 -4.01
CA PRO A 524 4.83 -11.39 -3.24
C PRO A 524 4.90 -10.97 -1.76
N GLU A 525 4.56 -9.72 -1.47
CA GLU A 525 4.59 -9.14 -0.13
C GLU A 525 3.47 -9.66 0.79
N LEU A 526 2.44 -10.28 0.22
CA LEU A 526 1.26 -10.82 0.90
C LEU A 526 1.08 -12.32 0.66
N ALA A 527 2.11 -13.00 0.16
CA ALA A 527 2.01 -14.40 -0.27
C ALA A 527 1.71 -15.39 0.87
N ASN A 528 2.00 -15.03 2.13
CA ASN A 528 1.79 -15.88 3.28
C ASN A 528 0.39 -15.77 3.90
N VAL A 529 -0.48 -14.88 3.41
CA VAL A 529 -1.86 -14.72 3.93
C VAL A 529 -2.60 -16.06 4.05
N PRO A 530 -2.59 -16.97 3.04
CA PRO A 530 -3.27 -18.26 3.15
C PRO A 530 -2.69 -19.17 4.23
N ASP A 531 -1.37 -19.17 4.41
CA ASP A 531 -0.71 -20.03 5.39
C ASP A 531 -0.90 -19.50 6.81
N ILE A 532 -0.84 -18.18 7.00
CA ILE A 532 -1.11 -17.54 8.30
C ILE A 532 -2.56 -17.80 8.71
N ALA A 533 -3.53 -17.54 7.84
CA ALA A 533 -4.94 -17.77 8.11
C ALA A 533 -5.26 -19.25 8.30
N GLY A 534 -4.62 -20.14 7.50
CA GLY A 534 -4.82 -21.59 7.57
C GLY A 534 -4.21 -22.29 8.79
N ALA A 535 -3.49 -21.57 9.66
CA ALA A 535 -2.83 -22.16 10.83
C ALA A 535 -3.30 -21.55 12.17
N HIS A 536 -4.34 -20.70 12.20
CA HIS A 536 -4.78 -19.99 13.41
C HIS A 536 -5.37 -20.90 14.50
N HIS A 537 -5.76 -22.12 14.17
CA HIS A 537 -6.22 -23.14 15.14
C HIS A 537 -5.17 -24.23 15.42
N GLU A 538 -3.94 -24.07 14.94
CA GLU A 538 -2.84 -24.92 15.37
C GLU A 538 -2.47 -24.65 16.83
N ARG A 539 -1.92 -25.65 17.49
CA ARG A 539 -1.57 -25.62 18.91
C ARG A 539 -0.09 -25.97 19.11
N GLN A 540 0.56 -25.38 20.10
CA GLN A 540 1.99 -25.59 20.35
C GLN A 540 2.38 -27.07 20.52
N ASP A 541 1.49 -27.90 21.08
CA ASP A 541 1.67 -29.33 21.32
C ASP A 541 1.32 -30.22 20.12
N GLY A 542 0.84 -29.65 19.00
CA GLY A 542 0.40 -30.40 17.82
C GLY A 542 -1.00 -30.98 17.89
N SER A 543 -1.76 -30.70 18.96
CA SER A 543 -3.16 -31.13 19.09
C SER A 543 -4.14 -30.24 18.29
N GLY A 544 -3.62 -29.21 17.62
CA GLY A 544 -4.37 -28.29 16.77
C GLY A 544 -4.80 -28.91 15.44
N TYR A 545 -5.38 -28.09 14.59
CA TYR A 545 -5.84 -28.47 13.25
C TYR A 545 -5.66 -27.31 12.26
N PRO A 546 -5.57 -27.57 10.94
CA PRO A 546 -5.84 -28.84 10.25
C PRO A 546 -4.61 -29.75 10.09
N LEU A 547 -3.37 -29.26 10.29
CA LEU A 547 -2.14 -29.96 9.94
C LEU A 547 -1.45 -30.61 11.15
N GLY A 548 -1.80 -30.21 12.38
CA GLY A 548 -1.13 -30.66 13.60
C GLY A 548 0.31 -30.15 13.73
N LEU A 549 0.56 -28.89 13.33
CA LEU A 549 1.87 -28.25 13.43
C LEU A 549 2.29 -28.08 14.89
N VAL A 550 3.60 -28.19 15.16
CA VAL A 550 4.16 -28.13 16.53
C VAL A 550 5.14 -26.96 16.64
N GLY A 551 4.99 -26.16 17.69
CA GLY A 551 5.97 -25.14 18.07
C GLY A 551 6.34 -24.18 16.93
N GLU A 552 7.61 -24.15 16.57
CA GLU A 552 8.15 -23.25 15.51
C GLU A 552 7.65 -23.56 14.08
N GLN A 553 6.99 -24.69 13.86
CA GLN A 553 6.35 -24.99 12.59
C GLN A 553 5.11 -24.10 12.34
N ILE A 554 4.51 -23.57 13.41
CA ILE A 554 3.37 -22.66 13.31
C ILE A 554 3.88 -21.26 12.99
N PRO A 555 3.42 -20.59 11.93
CA PRO A 555 3.81 -19.21 11.64
C PRO A 555 3.60 -18.30 12.87
N LEU A 556 4.56 -17.45 13.19
CA LEU A 556 4.46 -16.55 14.36
C LEU A 556 3.16 -15.71 14.32
N ALA A 557 2.79 -15.20 13.17
CA ALA A 557 1.56 -14.43 12.98
C ALA A 557 0.30 -15.26 13.32
N SER A 558 0.29 -16.56 13.02
CA SER A 558 -0.80 -17.48 13.37
C SER A 558 -0.86 -17.73 14.88
N GLN A 559 0.31 -17.87 15.54
CA GLN A 559 0.38 -18.01 17.00
C GLN A 559 -0.15 -16.75 17.70
N VAL A 560 0.24 -15.56 17.21
CA VAL A 560 -0.26 -14.26 17.69
C VAL A 560 -1.78 -14.16 17.50
N MET A 561 -2.27 -14.54 16.32
CA MET A 561 -3.69 -14.54 15.98
C MET A 561 -4.49 -15.49 16.89
N ALA A 562 -3.97 -16.70 17.17
CA ALA A 562 -4.64 -17.67 18.03
C ALA A 562 -4.91 -17.13 19.44
N VAL A 563 -3.96 -16.38 20.02
CA VAL A 563 -4.15 -15.73 21.33
C VAL A 563 -5.28 -14.69 21.26
N CYS A 564 -5.28 -13.86 20.21
CA CYS A 564 -6.27 -12.80 20.04
C CYS A 564 -7.67 -13.35 19.73
N ASP A 565 -7.75 -14.38 18.90
CA ASP A 565 -9.00 -15.06 18.55
C ASP A 565 -9.66 -15.69 19.78
N ILE A 566 -8.90 -16.43 20.59
CA ILE A 566 -9.40 -17.03 21.84
C ILE A 566 -9.89 -15.94 22.80
N PHE A 567 -9.12 -14.86 22.95
CA PHE A 567 -9.49 -13.76 23.83
C PHE A 567 -10.80 -13.09 23.39
N ASP A 568 -10.92 -12.75 22.10
CA ASP A 568 -12.15 -12.15 21.56
C ASP A 568 -13.33 -13.12 21.70
N ALA A 569 -13.13 -14.41 21.42
CA ALA A 569 -14.14 -15.43 21.57
C ALA A 569 -14.68 -15.57 23.02
N LEU A 570 -13.89 -15.20 24.03
CA LEU A 570 -14.27 -15.24 25.43
C LEU A 570 -14.94 -13.94 25.91
N THR A 571 -14.50 -12.78 25.39
CA THR A 571 -14.85 -11.46 25.90
C THR A 571 -15.90 -10.72 25.06
N ALA A 572 -16.20 -11.16 23.82
CA ALA A 572 -17.19 -10.52 22.96
C ALA A 572 -18.62 -10.62 23.54
N MET A 573 -19.34 -9.49 23.49
CA MET A 573 -20.72 -9.37 23.98
C MET A 573 -21.76 -9.87 22.96
N ASP A 574 -21.37 -10.10 21.72
CA ASP A 574 -22.28 -10.33 20.59
C ASP A 574 -22.80 -11.78 20.49
N ARG A 575 -22.45 -12.66 21.47
CA ARG A 575 -22.90 -14.05 21.47
C ARG A 575 -24.26 -14.19 22.16
N PRO A 576 -25.33 -14.58 21.44
CA PRO A 576 -26.69 -14.64 21.98
C PRO A 576 -26.87 -15.66 23.12
N TYR A 577 -25.91 -16.57 23.31
CA TYR A 577 -26.04 -17.70 24.26
C TYR A 577 -24.99 -17.72 25.38
N LYS A 578 -24.08 -16.72 25.44
CA LYS A 578 -23.01 -16.67 26.45
C LYS A 578 -22.79 -15.21 26.86
N SER A 579 -22.93 -14.90 28.14
CA SER A 579 -22.55 -13.60 28.67
C SER A 579 -21.06 -13.35 28.48
N ALA A 580 -20.71 -12.11 28.07
CA ALA A 580 -19.32 -11.68 27.95
C ALA A 580 -18.55 -11.93 29.26
N MET A 581 -17.36 -12.48 29.12
CA MET A 581 -16.48 -12.73 30.25
C MET A 581 -15.63 -11.48 30.53
N PRO A 582 -15.42 -11.12 31.81
CA PRO A 582 -14.44 -10.09 32.16
C PRO A 582 -13.04 -10.44 31.64
N ALA A 583 -12.26 -9.43 31.25
CA ALA A 583 -10.94 -9.62 30.67
C ALA A 583 -10.01 -10.43 31.60
N GLU A 584 -10.08 -10.21 32.92
CA GLU A 584 -9.29 -10.92 33.91
C GLU A 584 -9.59 -12.44 33.92
N SER A 585 -10.84 -12.81 33.72
CA SER A 585 -11.24 -14.21 33.61
C SER A 585 -10.78 -14.86 32.31
N ALA A 586 -10.78 -14.07 31.19
CA ALA A 586 -10.23 -14.51 29.91
C ALA A 586 -8.72 -14.69 29.98
N PHE A 587 -8.00 -13.82 30.68
CA PHE A 587 -6.54 -13.98 30.91
C PHE A 587 -6.24 -15.27 31.69
N ALA A 588 -7.00 -15.57 32.72
CA ALA A 588 -6.82 -16.83 33.47
C ALA A 588 -7.02 -18.07 32.57
N ILE A 589 -7.92 -18.02 31.60
CA ILE A 589 -8.10 -19.11 30.62
C ILE A 589 -6.89 -19.20 29.69
N LEU A 590 -6.37 -18.07 29.20
CA LEU A 590 -5.16 -18.06 28.34
C LEU A 590 -3.94 -18.62 29.11
N GLU A 591 -3.79 -18.30 30.40
CA GLU A 591 -2.73 -18.83 31.25
C GLU A 591 -2.91 -20.35 31.51
N ASP A 592 -4.15 -20.85 31.64
CA ASP A 592 -4.43 -22.30 31.72
C ASP A 592 -4.04 -22.99 30.39
N GLU A 593 -4.39 -22.42 29.25
CA GLU A 593 -3.98 -22.92 27.92
C GLU A 593 -2.43 -22.98 27.79
N VAL A 594 -1.71 -21.98 28.30
CA VAL A 594 -0.23 -21.99 28.39
C VAL A 594 0.26 -23.11 29.28
N SER A 595 -0.35 -23.30 30.48
CA SER A 595 0.04 -24.35 31.43
C SER A 595 -0.10 -25.75 30.84
N ARG A 596 -1.04 -25.91 29.91
CA ARG A 596 -1.31 -27.15 29.18
C ARG A 596 -0.45 -27.32 27.93
N GLY A 597 0.42 -26.36 27.62
CA GLY A 597 1.29 -26.37 26.45
C GLY A 597 0.58 -26.11 25.13
N LEU A 598 -0.59 -25.47 25.13
CA LEU A 598 -1.41 -25.21 23.96
C LEU A 598 -1.08 -23.87 23.29
N LEU A 599 -0.66 -22.87 24.08
CA LEU A 599 -0.27 -21.54 23.62
C LEU A 599 1.17 -21.20 24.01
N ASP A 600 1.82 -20.32 23.26
CA ASP A 600 3.14 -19.80 23.62
C ASP A 600 3.04 -18.87 24.83
N LYS A 601 3.85 -19.18 25.85
CA LYS A 601 3.88 -18.42 27.11
C LYS A 601 4.27 -16.96 26.91
N SER A 602 5.27 -16.72 26.09
CA SER A 602 5.81 -15.37 25.86
C SER A 602 4.77 -14.47 25.18
N LEU A 603 4.02 -15.01 24.21
CA LEU A 603 2.98 -14.26 23.52
C LEU A 603 1.84 -13.87 24.47
N VAL A 604 1.40 -14.78 25.31
CA VAL A 604 0.34 -14.50 26.31
C VAL A 604 0.81 -13.48 27.34
N GLU A 605 2.03 -13.58 27.84
CA GLU A 605 2.61 -12.59 28.77
C GLU A 605 2.69 -11.20 28.13
N ILE A 606 3.14 -11.09 26.86
CA ILE A 606 3.21 -9.82 26.14
C ILE A 606 1.81 -9.28 25.89
N PHE A 607 0.85 -10.12 25.49
CA PHE A 607 -0.54 -9.73 25.26
C PHE A 607 -1.17 -9.04 26.48
N ILE A 608 -1.01 -9.65 27.65
CA ILE A 608 -1.53 -9.11 28.92
C ILE A 608 -0.82 -7.80 29.29
N ARG A 609 0.52 -7.76 29.19
CA ARG A 609 1.34 -6.62 29.64
C ARG A 609 1.27 -5.41 28.72
N SER A 610 1.18 -5.61 27.41
CA SER A 610 1.16 -4.53 26.43
C SER A 610 -0.16 -3.78 26.36
N GLY A 611 -1.25 -4.37 26.87
CA GLY A 611 -2.58 -3.82 26.73
C GLY A 611 -3.13 -3.91 25.29
N ALA A 612 -2.57 -4.76 24.43
CA ALA A 612 -3.02 -4.96 23.06
C ALA A 612 -4.52 -5.28 22.97
N HIS A 613 -5.08 -5.98 23.95
CA HIS A 613 -6.51 -6.26 24.07
C HIS A 613 -7.40 -5.02 24.20
N SER A 614 -6.85 -3.86 24.58
CA SER A 614 -7.58 -2.61 24.75
C SER A 614 -7.49 -1.71 23.51
N SER A 615 -6.77 -2.10 22.47
CA SER A 615 -6.59 -1.33 21.24
C SER A 615 -7.88 -1.18 20.43
N VAL A 616 -8.83 -2.09 20.63
CA VAL A 616 -10.15 -2.05 20.00
C VAL A 616 -11.08 -1.18 20.84
N ARG A 617 -11.03 0.13 20.70
CA ARG A 617 -12.11 1.01 21.13
C ARG A 617 -13.25 0.87 20.12
N ALA A 618 -14.47 0.72 20.67
CA ALA A 618 -15.71 0.56 19.93
C ALA A 618 -15.74 1.39 18.63
N VAL A 619 -15.84 0.70 17.48
CA VAL A 619 -16.18 1.27 16.18
C VAL A 619 -17.71 1.45 16.15
#